data_91ac7740829da670574f28e55fcf038f
#
_entry.id   91ac7740829da670574f28e55fcf038f
#
_cell.length_a   1.000
_cell.length_b   1.000
_cell.length_c   1.000
_cell.angle_alpha   90.00
_cell.angle_beta   90.00
_cell.angle_gamma   90.00
#
_symmetry.space_group_name_H-M   'P 1'
#
loop_
_entity.id
_entity.type
_entity.pdbx_description
1 polymer ?
#
loop_
_entity_poly.entity_id
_entity_poly.type
_entity_poly.pdbx_seq_one_letter_code
_entity_poly.pdbx_strand_id
1 'polypeptide(L)'
;MFLLLPFGIIILVAALIIIFKAIKIVPESRVYIIEKLGKYDQSLSSGLNFINPFFDRVARVVSLKEQVVDFPPQPVITKDNATMQIDTIIYFQITDPKLYTYGIERPISAIENLTATTLRNIIGDMTVDQTLTSRDVINTNMRVELDEATDPWGIKVNRVELKSIIPPADIRSAMEKEMKAEREKRANILEAQAKRESAILVAEGEKQAAILRAE
;
A
#
# COMPACT_ATOMS: atom_id res chain seq x y z
N MET A 1 36.48 59.96 3.45
CA MET A 1 35.77 59.34 4.59
C MET A 1 34.29 59.02 4.28
N PHE A 2 33.60 59.79 3.47
CA PHE A 2 32.14 59.58 3.14
C PHE A 2 31.85 58.38 2.19
N LEU A 3 32.81 57.93 1.40
CA LEU A 3 32.64 56.77 0.45
C LEU A 3 32.73 55.38 1.14
N LEU A 4 33.33 55.30 2.33
CA LEU A 4 33.49 54.06 3.07
C LEU A 4 32.21 53.60 3.79
N LEU A 5 31.33 54.54 4.15
CA LEU A 5 30.08 54.30 4.87
C LEU A 5 29.08 53.45 4.03
N PRO A 6 28.76 53.78 2.74
CA PRO A 6 27.86 52.98 1.94
C PRO A 6 28.43 51.58 1.62
N PHE A 7 29.76 51.45 1.48
CA PHE A 7 30.40 50.16 1.23
C PHE A 7 30.28 49.20 2.43
N GLY A 8 30.40 49.75 3.66
CA GLY A 8 30.21 48.99 4.88
C GLY A 8 28.75 48.47 5.05
N ILE A 9 27.78 49.28 4.67
CA ILE A 9 26.37 48.90 4.72
C ILE A 9 26.05 47.81 3.72
N ILE A 10 26.61 47.87 2.50
CA ILE A 10 26.43 46.84 1.47
C ILE A 10 27.01 45.49 1.92
N ILE A 11 28.22 45.49 2.51
CA ILE A 11 28.83 44.26 3.05
C ILE A 11 28.02 43.68 4.19
N LEU A 12 27.51 44.51 5.08
CA LEU A 12 26.69 44.07 6.21
C LEU A 12 25.36 43.46 5.74
N VAL A 13 24.69 44.06 4.76
CA VAL A 13 23.48 43.52 4.15
C VAL A 13 23.75 42.21 3.43
N ALA A 14 24.84 42.12 2.67
CA ALA A 14 25.29 40.90 2.00
C ALA A 14 25.55 39.77 3.02
N ALA A 15 26.26 40.04 4.11
CA ALA A 15 26.50 39.08 5.17
C ALA A 15 25.21 38.61 5.83
N LEU A 16 24.28 39.50 6.06
CA LEU A 16 22.99 39.20 6.63
C LEU A 16 22.12 38.28 5.72
N ILE A 17 22.15 38.56 4.41
CA ILE A 17 21.47 37.70 3.40
C ILE A 17 22.11 36.30 3.36
N ILE A 18 23.43 36.19 3.46
CA ILE A 18 24.16 34.92 3.48
C ILE A 18 23.75 34.10 4.72
N ILE A 19 23.70 34.75 5.90
CA ILE A 19 23.29 34.09 7.15
C ILE A 19 21.86 33.58 7.04
N PHE A 20 20.94 34.38 6.52
CA PHE A 20 19.55 33.92 6.34
C PHE A 20 19.42 32.75 5.35
N LYS A 21 20.22 32.73 4.28
CA LYS A 21 20.25 31.62 3.33
C LYS A 21 20.93 30.38 3.88
N ALA A 22 21.85 30.52 4.82
CA ALA A 22 22.56 29.41 5.46
C ALA A 22 21.67 28.63 6.44
N ILE A 23 20.65 29.26 6.99
CA ILE A 23 19.72 28.62 7.93
C ILE A 23 18.65 27.88 7.16
N LYS A 24 18.53 26.56 7.40
CA LYS A 24 17.44 25.70 6.89
C LYS A 24 16.71 25.06 8.03
N ILE A 25 15.40 25.31 8.07
CA ILE A 25 14.47 24.65 9.01
C ILE A 25 13.85 23.48 8.27
N VAL A 26 14.11 22.27 8.75
CA VAL A 26 13.57 21.03 8.19
C VAL A 26 12.36 20.65 9.03
N PRO A 27 11.15 20.53 8.43
CA PRO A 27 9.95 20.07 9.14
C PRO A 27 10.08 18.65 9.65
N GLU A 28 9.29 18.31 10.67
CA GLU A 28 9.20 16.95 11.21
C GLU A 28 8.81 15.92 10.13
N SER A 29 9.36 14.73 10.24
CA SER A 29 9.16 13.62 9.27
C SER A 29 9.63 13.94 7.84
N ARG A 30 10.54 14.88 7.65
CA ARG A 30 11.22 15.14 6.38
C ARG A 30 12.72 15.10 6.56
N VAL A 31 13.42 14.74 5.49
CA VAL A 31 14.88 14.79 5.39
C VAL A 31 15.24 15.51 4.10
N TYR A 32 16.19 16.44 4.21
CA TYR A 32 16.74 17.14 3.04
C TYR A 32 18.10 16.55 2.70
N ILE A 33 18.20 16.04 1.48
CA ILE A 33 19.48 15.55 0.93
C ILE A 33 20.27 16.72 0.39
N ILE A 34 21.47 16.90 0.92
CA ILE A 34 22.37 17.98 0.52
C ILE A 34 23.48 17.43 -0.37
N GLU A 35 23.64 18.08 -1.50
CA GLU A 35 24.78 17.90 -2.41
C GLU A 35 25.73 19.10 -2.31
N LYS A 36 26.99 18.80 -2.25
CA LYS A 36 28.08 19.77 -2.35
C LYS A 36 28.80 19.56 -3.67
N LEU A 37 28.69 20.56 -4.56
CA LEU A 37 29.29 20.50 -5.91
C LEU A 37 28.94 19.23 -6.70
N GLY A 38 27.66 18.75 -6.57
CA GLY A 38 27.18 17.56 -7.27
C GLY A 38 27.47 16.20 -6.60
N LYS A 39 28.12 16.21 -5.43
CA LYS A 39 28.39 15.01 -4.64
C LYS A 39 27.51 15.01 -3.38
N TYR A 40 26.95 13.87 -3.01
CA TYR A 40 26.29 13.73 -1.72
C TYR A 40 27.23 14.14 -0.57
N ASP A 41 26.75 15.02 0.28
CA ASP A 41 27.48 15.50 1.47
C ASP A 41 26.83 14.98 2.75
N GLN A 42 25.57 15.37 3.00
CA GLN A 42 24.86 15.01 4.23
C GLN A 42 23.36 14.98 4.03
N SER A 43 22.66 14.35 4.99
CA SER A 43 21.21 14.34 5.12
C SER A 43 20.81 15.18 6.32
N LEU A 44 20.02 16.23 6.13
CA LEU A 44 19.54 17.08 7.21
C LEU A 44 18.27 16.51 7.81
N SER A 45 18.33 16.16 9.08
CA SER A 45 17.15 15.76 9.87
C SER A 45 16.30 16.95 10.28
N SER A 46 15.11 16.67 10.86
CA SER A 46 14.19 17.70 11.38
C SER A 46 14.86 18.65 12.36
N GLY A 47 14.46 19.91 12.31
CA GLY A 47 14.99 20.98 13.15
C GLY A 47 15.77 22.02 12.38
N LEU A 48 16.57 22.80 13.13
CA LEU A 48 17.39 23.88 12.60
C LEU A 48 18.73 23.34 12.15
N ASN A 49 19.07 23.54 10.87
CA ASN A 49 20.30 23.11 10.24
C ASN A 49 21.00 24.26 9.56
N PHE A 50 22.31 24.17 9.45
CA PHE A 50 23.13 25.15 8.78
C PHE A 50 23.77 24.53 7.53
N ILE A 51 23.64 25.22 6.40
CA ILE A 51 24.25 24.81 5.13
C ILE A 51 25.08 25.96 4.56
N ASN A 52 26.06 25.65 3.74
CA ASN A 52 26.83 26.67 3.02
C ASN A 52 26.06 27.08 1.75
N PRO A 53 25.51 28.31 1.67
CA PRO A 53 24.67 28.73 0.54
C PRO A 53 25.41 28.83 -0.80
N PHE A 54 26.74 28.79 -0.81
CA PHE A 54 27.54 28.89 -2.02
C PHE A 54 27.84 27.55 -2.68
N PHE A 55 28.01 26.48 -1.87
CA PHE A 55 28.44 25.17 -2.35
C PHE A 55 27.41 24.07 -2.15
N ASP A 56 26.51 24.26 -1.19
CA ASP A 56 25.51 23.25 -0.80
C ASP A 56 24.17 23.51 -1.50
N ARG A 57 23.61 22.46 -2.07
CA ARG A 57 22.30 22.48 -2.71
C ARG A 57 21.40 21.40 -2.13
N VAL A 58 20.13 21.73 -1.90
CA VAL A 58 19.10 20.72 -1.59
C VAL A 58 18.80 19.96 -2.88
N ALA A 59 19.27 18.72 -2.98
CA ALA A 59 19.05 17.85 -4.14
C ALA A 59 17.65 17.27 -4.14
N ARG A 60 17.20 16.79 -2.97
CA ARG A 60 15.87 16.18 -2.80
C ARG A 60 15.32 16.40 -1.40
N VAL A 61 14.01 16.53 -1.34
CA VAL A 61 13.26 16.53 -0.07
C VAL A 61 12.51 15.20 0.00
N VAL A 62 12.80 14.42 1.03
CA VAL A 62 12.24 13.09 1.23
C VAL A 62 11.31 13.10 2.44
N SER A 63 10.09 12.57 2.29
CA SER A 63 9.16 12.36 3.38
C SER A 63 9.38 10.98 4.00
N LEU A 64 9.54 10.93 5.32
CA LEU A 64 9.65 9.67 6.07
C LEU A 64 8.29 9.10 6.49
N LYS A 65 7.20 9.83 6.20
CA LYS A 65 5.85 9.35 6.48
C LYS A 65 5.51 8.19 5.56
N GLU A 66 4.65 7.30 6.04
CA GLU A 66 4.07 6.28 5.20
C GLU A 66 3.36 6.90 4.00
N GLN A 67 3.61 6.35 2.84
CA GLN A 67 3.04 6.77 1.57
C GLN A 67 2.19 5.63 1.01
N VAL A 68 1.15 6.00 0.27
CA VAL A 68 0.24 5.06 -0.37
C VAL A 68 0.28 5.31 -1.87
N VAL A 69 0.45 4.25 -2.64
CA VAL A 69 0.36 4.29 -4.11
C VAL A 69 -0.65 3.26 -4.57
N ASP A 70 -1.59 3.73 -5.38
CA ASP A 70 -2.61 2.90 -6.05
C ASP A 70 -2.12 2.65 -7.48
N PHE A 71 -1.85 1.39 -7.80
CA PHE A 71 -1.42 0.99 -9.14
C PHE A 71 -2.61 0.55 -9.99
N PRO A 72 -2.58 0.88 -11.29
CA PRO A 72 -3.67 0.52 -12.20
C PRO A 72 -3.81 -1.01 -12.33
N PRO A 73 -5.00 -1.50 -12.77
CA PRO A 73 -5.25 -2.91 -12.96
C PRO A 73 -4.21 -3.56 -13.87
N GLN A 74 -3.61 -4.64 -13.38
CA GLN A 74 -2.62 -5.42 -14.12
C GLN A 74 -3.26 -6.71 -14.64
N PRO A 75 -3.10 -7.03 -15.95
CA PRO A 75 -3.55 -8.31 -16.49
C PRO A 75 -2.62 -9.43 -16.03
N VAL A 76 -3.19 -10.45 -15.42
CA VAL A 76 -2.49 -11.66 -14.97
C VAL A 76 -3.20 -12.90 -15.47
N ILE A 77 -2.46 -14.00 -15.67
CA ILE A 77 -3.00 -15.27 -16.12
C ILE A 77 -2.83 -16.27 -14.98
N THR A 78 -3.93 -16.91 -14.60
CA THR A 78 -3.96 -17.93 -13.56
C THR A 78 -3.49 -19.29 -14.10
N LYS A 79 -3.25 -20.25 -13.19
CA LYS A 79 -2.84 -21.61 -13.51
C LYS A 79 -3.84 -22.35 -14.43
N ASP A 80 -5.11 -22.07 -14.30
CA ASP A 80 -6.21 -22.59 -15.13
C ASP A 80 -6.48 -21.75 -16.40
N ASN A 81 -5.48 -20.95 -16.80
CA ASN A 81 -5.43 -20.16 -18.03
C ASN A 81 -6.53 -19.11 -18.18
N ALA A 82 -7.01 -18.56 -17.07
CA ALA A 82 -7.95 -17.44 -17.07
C ALA A 82 -7.22 -16.10 -16.94
N THR A 83 -7.57 -15.10 -17.76
CA THR A 83 -6.99 -13.75 -17.67
C THR A 83 -7.81 -12.91 -16.69
N MET A 84 -7.18 -12.46 -15.62
CA MET A 84 -7.80 -11.62 -14.58
C MET A 84 -7.20 -10.22 -14.59
N GLN A 85 -7.97 -9.22 -14.12
CA GLN A 85 -7.50 -7.87 -13.87
C GLN A 85 -7.43 -7.65 -12.36
N ILE A 86 -6.26 -7.26 -11.86
CA ILE A 86 -6.04 -7.08 -10.42
C ILE A 86 -5.41 -5.72 -10.15
N ASP A 87 -6.06 -4.92 -9.30
CA ASP A 87 -5.58 -3.64 -8.80
C ASP A 87 -4.85 -3.86 -7.47
N THR A 88 -3.75 -3.13 -7.28
CA THR A 88 -2.94 -3.28 -6.07
C THR A 88 -2.66 -1.92 -5.44
N ILE A 89 -2.81 -1.84 -4.12
CA ILE A 89 -2.42 -0.68 -3.31
C ILE A 89 -1.23 -1.08 -2.45
N ILE A 90 -0.19 -0.25 -2.45
CA ILE A 90 1.02 -0.47 -1.66
C ILE A 90 1.20 0.66 -0.66
N TYR A 91 1.42 0.27 0.60
CA TYR A 91 1.79 1.14 1.71
C TYR A 91 3.27 0.94 2.00
N PHE A 92 4.03 2.00 1.84
CA PHE A 92 5.47 1.96 2.05
C PHE A 92 5.98 3.23 2.74
N GLN A 93 7.15 3.13 3.34
CA GLN A 93 7.85 4.26 3.92
C GLN A 93 9.32 4.25 3.49
N ILE A 94 9.92 5.43 3.48
CA ILE A 94 11.34 5.57 3.16
C ILE A 94 12.13 5.47 4.45
N THR A 95 12.98 4.45 4.55
CA THR A 95 13.85 4.17 5.70
C THR A 95 15.21 4.82 5.54
N ASP A 96 15.77 4.80 4.32
CA ASP A 96 17.04 5.46 4.00
C ASP A 96 16.84 6.48 2.86
N PRO A 97 16.77 7.80 3.20
CA PRO A 97 16.63 8.86 2.21
C PRO A 97 17.77 8.95 1.19
N LYS A 98 18.99 8.53 1.56
CA LYS A 98 20.14 8.52 0.67
C LYS A 98 20.00 7.43 -0.39
N LEU A 99 19.71 6.19 0.02
CA LEU A 99 19.46 5.08 -0.89
C LEU A 99 18.26 5.37 -1.80
N TYR A 100 17.18 5.95 -1.25
CA TYR A 100 16.02 6.36 -2.03
C TYR A 100 16.33 7.40 -3.11
N THR A 101 17.30 8.28 -2.84
CA THR A 101 17.65 9.37 -3.76
C THR A 101 18.61 8.92 -4.85
N TYR A 102 19.58 8.05 -4.52
CA TYR A 102 20.69 7.68 -5.41
C TYR A 102 20.70 6.20 -5.81
N GLY A 103 19.96 5.33 -5.11
CA GLY A 103 19.92 3.90 -5.39
C GLY A 103 19.12 3.56 -6.64
N ILE A 104 18.08 4.36 -6.94
CA ILE A 104 17.23 4.12 -8.12
C ILE A 104 16.69 5.45 -8.67
N GLU A 105 16.62 5.56 -9.99
CA GLU A 105 16.22 6.81 -10.65
C GLU A 105 14.72 7.11 -10.47
N ARG A 106 13.87 6.08 -10.64
CA ARG A 106 12.40 6.19 -10.58
C ARG A 106 11.81 5.15 -9.63
N PRO A 107 11.89 5.38 -8.31
CA PRO A 107 11.50 4.37 -7.32
C PRO A 107 10.04 3.92 -7.46
N ILE A 108 9.10 4.83 -7.69
CA ILE A 108 7.67 4.49 -7.82
C ILE A 108 7.41 3.62 -9.05
N SER A 109 7.97 3.98 -10.21
CA SER A 109 7.82 3.15 -11.43
C SER A 109 8.50 1.79 -11.28
N ALA A 110 9.59 1.72 -10.53
CA ALA A 110 10.26 0.46 -10.25
C ALA A 110 9.42 -0.44 -9.34
N ILE A 111 8.81 0.11 -8.29
CA ILE A 111 7.86 -0.62 -7.44
C ILE A 111 6.66 -1.10 -8.26
N GLU A 112 6.11 -0.27 -9.17
CA GLU A 112 5.01 -0.65 -10.05
C GLU A 112 5.35 -1.88 -10.90
N ASN A 113 6.48 -1.84 -11.60
CA ASN A 113 6.93 -2.96 -12.44
C ASN A 113 7.24 -4.22 -11.63
N LEU A 114 7.87 -4.05 -10.47
CA LEU A 114 8.15 -5.15 -9.56
C LEU A 114 6.85 -5.77 -9.05
N THR A 115 5.87 -4.94 -8.65
CA THR A 115 4.55 -5.37 -8.23
C THR A 115 3.85 -6.19 -9.31
N ALA A 116 3.84 -5.68 -10.56
CA ALA A 116 3.23 -6.37 -11.68
C ALA A 116 3.89 -7.75 -11.95
N THR A 117 5.21 -7.83 -11.79
CA THR A 117 5.96 -9.07 -12.03
C THR A 117 5.74 -10.07 -10.89
N THR A 118 5.83 -9.64 -9.65
CA THR A 118 5.60 -10.47 -8.46
C THR A 118 4.16 -10.98 -8.43
N LEU A 119 3.18 -10.09 -8.71
CA LEU A 119 1.77 -10.47 -8.80
C LEU A 119 1.55 -11.55 -9.86
N ARG A 120 2.15 -11.40 -11.05
CA ARG A 120 2.06 -12.39 -12.12
C ARG A 120 2.62 -13.75 -11.71
N ASN A 121 3.74 -13.76 -11.01
CA ASN A 121 4.35 -14.99 -10.54
C ASN A 121 3.45 -15.72 -9.53
N ILE A 122 2.98 -14.99 -8.50
CA ILE A 122 2.14 -15.56 -7.44
C ILE A 122 0.81 -16.08 -8.00
N ILE A 123 0.14 -15.30 -8.85
CA ILE A 123 -1.15 -15.67 -9.44
C ILE A 123 -1.00 -16.79 -10.48
N GLY A 124 0.12 -16.85 -11.19
CA GLY A 124 0.40 -17.90 -12.17
C GLY A 124 0.42 -19.32 -11.58
N ASP A 125 0.69 -19.45 -10.29
CA ASP A 125 0.66 -20.73 -9.57
C ASP A 125 -0.70 -21.03 -8.93
N MET A 126 -1.68 -20.10 -8.99
CA MET A 126 -3.00 -20.21 -8.37
C MET A 126 -4.12 -20.36 -9.40
N THR A 127 -5.18 -21.06 -9.02
CA THR A 127 -6.43 -21.10 -9.79
C THR A 127 -7.27 -19.83 -9.53
N VAL A 128 -8.30 -19.59 -10.36
CA VAL A 128 -9.24 -18.47 -10.16
C VAL A 128 -9.86 -18.49 -8.76
N ASP A 129 -10.34 -19.66 -8.32
CA ASP A 129 -10.95 -19.80 -6.98
C ASP A 129 -9.97 -19.52 -5.86
N GLN A 130 -8.75 -20.02 -5.96
CA GLN A 130 -7.68 -19.75 -4.99
C GLN A 130 -7.35 -18.25 -4.96
N THR A 131 -7.26 -17.59 -6.11
CA THR A 131 -6.99 -16.16 -6.19
C THR A 131 -8.08 -15.32 -5.52
N LEU A 132 -9.34 -15.71 -5.65
CA LEU A 132 -10.47 -15.01 -5.04
C LEU A 132 -10.59 -15.23 -3.53
N THR A 133 -10.23 -16.44 -3.05
CA THR A 133 -10.40 -16.84 -1.65
C THR A 133 -9.19 -16.60 -0.77
N SER A 134 -7.97 -16.56 -1.34
CA SER A 134 -6.71 -16.52 -0.59
C SER A 134 -6.02 -15.14 -0.64
N ARG A 135 -6.78 -14.06 -0.62
CA ARG A 135 -6.24 -12.68 -0.69
C ARG A 135 -5.17 -12.40 0.35
N ASP A 136 -5.37 -12.86 1.59
CA ASP A 136 -4.42 -12.63 2.69
C ASP A 136 -3.07 -13.29 2.44
N VAL A 137 -3.08 -14.48 1.82
CA VAL A 137 -1.85 -15.19 1.44
C VAL A 137 -1.13 -14.45 0.34
N ILE A 138 -1.85 -13.98 -0.68
CA ILE A 138 -1.28 -13.20 -1.79
C ILE A 138 -0.68 -11.90 -1.25
N ASN A 139 -1.43 -11.14 -0.44
CA ASN A 139 -0.98 -9.88 0.17
C ASN A 139 0.31 -10.09 0.98
N THR A 140 0.37 -11.17 1.77
CA THR A 140 1.53 -11.50 2.59
C THR A 140 2.75 -11.85 1.74
N ASN A 141 2.58 -12.73 0.75
CA ASN A 141 3.67 -13.13 -0.14
C ASN A 141 4.19 -11.94 -0.95
N MET A 142 3.29 -11.14 -1.52
CA MET A 142 3.66 -9.92 -2.22
C MET A 142 4.44 -8.95 -1.33
N ARG A 143 3.97 -8.74 -0.08
CA ARG A 143 4.67 -7.87 0.87
C ARG A 143 6.09 -8.33 1.12
N VAL A 144 6.31 -9.63 1.35
CA VAL A 144 7.64 -10.19 1.63
C VAL A 144 8.58 -10.00 0.44
N GLU A 145 8.13 -10.38 -0.76
CA GLU A 145 8.91 -10.27 -2.00
C GLU A 145 9.25 -8.81 -2.35
N LEU A 146 8.26 -7.91 -2.21
CA LEU A 146 8.45 -6.50 -2.49
C LEU A 146 9.36 -5.83 -1.46
N ASP A 147 9.22 -6.14 -0.17
CA ASP A 147 10.04 -5.58 0.90
C ASP A 147 11.51 -5.96 0.71
N GLU A 148 11.80 -7.23 0.44
CA GLU A 148 13.15 -7.72 0.15
C GLU A 148 13.77 -7.03 -1.08
N ALA A 149 12.99 -6.91 -2.16
CA ALA A 149 13.48 -6.31 -3.40
C ALA A 149 13.65 -4.78 -3.32
N THR A 150 12.94 -4.08 -2.43
CA THR A 150 13.00 -2.62 -2.28
C THR A 150 13.96 -2.15 -1.18
N ASP A 151 14.43 -3.04 -0.32
CA ASP A 151 15.37 -2.74 0.76
C ASP A 151 16.67 -2.06 0.26
N PRO A 152 17.31 -2.50 -0.86
CA PRO A 152 18.47 -1.81 -1.44
C PRO A 152 18.21 -0.37 -1.87
N TRP A 153 16.96 0.01 -2.05
CA TRP A 153 16.54 1.38 -2.43
C TRP A 153 16.17 2.24 -1.21
N GLY A 154 16.33 1.70 0.01
CA GLY A 154 15.95 2.37 1.25
C GLY A 154 14.43 2.57 1.39
N ILE A 155 13.65 1.65 0.82
CA ILE A 155 12.18 1.64 0.88
C ILE A 155 11.75 0.40 1.63
N LYS A 156 10.87 0.57 2.61
CA LYS A 156 10.23 -0.51 3.36
C LYS A 156 8.76 -0.63 2.96
N VAL A 157 8.37 -1.79 2.50
CA VAL A 157 6.98 -2.11 2.19
C VAL A 157 6.29 -2.63 3.45
N ASN A 158 5.39 -1.82 4.01
CA ASN A 158 4.67 -2.16 5.24
C ASN A 158 3.50 -3.10 4.96
N ARG A 159 2.74 -2.82 3.88
CA ARG A 159 1.54 -3.56 3.54
C ARG A 159 1.25 -3.51 2.05
N VAL A 160 0.72 -4.60 1.52
CA VAL A 160 0.21 -4.71 0.17
C VAL A 160 -1.24 -5.18 0.25
N GLU A 161 -2.11 -4.58 -0.52
CA GLU A 161 -3.55 -4.88 -0.56
C GLU A 161 -4.01 -5.07 -2.00
N LEU A 162 -4.67 -6.17 -2.26
CA LEU A 162 -5.41 -6.37 -3.50
C LEU A 162 -6.76 -5.62 -3.40
N LYS A 163 -6.91 -4.53 -4.15
CA LYS A 163 -8.10 -3.67 -4.13
C LYS A 163 -9.27 -4.36 -4.82
N SER A 164 -9.06 -4.79 -6.05
CA SER A 164 -10.08 -5.42 -6.88
C SER A 164 -9.48 -6.60 -7.64
N ILE A 165 -10.23 -7.69 -7.72
CA ILE A 165 -9.90 -8.87 -8.52
C ILE A 165 -11.08 -9.11 -9.44
N ILE A 166 -10.87 -8.90 -10.74
CA ILE A 166 -11.93 -8.98 -11.75
C ILE A 166 -11.65 -10.15 -12.67
N PRO A 167 -12.39 -11.27 -12.54
CA PRO A 167 -12.29 -12.40 -13.45
C PRO A 167 -12.92 -12.08 -14.82
N PRO A 168 -12.65 -12.88 -15.87
CA PRO A 168 -13.31 -12.77 -17.16
C PRO A 168 -14.84 -12.83 -17.03
N ALA A 169 -15.54 -12.17 -17.95
CA ALA A 169 -17.00 -12.05 -17.88
C ALA A 169 -17.72 -13.42 -17.88
N ASP A 170 -17.19 -14.38 -18.63
CA ASP A 170 -17.76 -15.72 -18.73
C ASP A 170 -17.66 -16.49 -17.41
N ILE A 171 -16.50 -16.45 -16.77
CA ILE A 171 -16.26 -17.07 -15.46
C ILE A 171 -17.13 -16.39 -14.40
N ARG A 172 -17.17 -15.05 -14.38
CA ARG A 172 -18.02 -14.31 -13.45
C ARG A 172 -19.48 -14.70 -13.58
N SER A 173 -20.01 -14.80 -14.79
CA SER A 173 -21.41 -15.19 -15.04
C SER A 173 -21.70 -16.64 -14.59
N ALA A 174 -20.75 -17.55 -14.80
CA ALA A 174 -20.85 -18.93 -14.32
C ALA A 174 -20.87 -19.00 -12.79
N MET A 175 -19.95 -18.31 -12.13
CA MET A 175 -19.88 -18.22 -10.66
C MET A 175 -21.14 -17.59 -10.06
N GLU A 176 -21.70 -16.54 -10.67
CA GLU A 176 -22.95 -15.93 -10.22
C GLU A 176 -24.11 -16.92 -10.27
N LYS A 177 -24.22 -17.72 -11.35
CA LYS A 177 -25.25 -18.77 -11.47
C LYS A 177 -25.08 -19.87 -10.44
N GLU A 178 -23.85 -20.33 -10.24
CA GLU A 178 -23.52 -21.35 -9.24
C GLU A 178 -23.84 -20.87 -7.82
N MET A 179 -23.40 -19.67 -7.46
CA MET A 179 -23.70 -19.07 -6.16
C MET A 179 -25.20 -18.90 -5.94
N LYS A 180 -25.95 -18.52 -6.97
CA LYS A 180 -27.40 -18.41 -6.89
C LYS A 180 -28.03 -19.78 -6.61
N ALA A 181 -27.67 -20.81 -7.35
CA ALA A 181 -28.18 -22.17 -7.17
C ALA A 181 -27.82 -22.73 -5.79
N GLU A 182 -26.59 -22.47 -5.31
CA GLU A 182 -26.19 -22.92 -3.97
C GLU A 182 -26.99 -22.21 -2.86
N ARG A 183 -27.20 -20.88 -3.00
CA ARG A 183 -28.01 -20.12 -2.05
C ARG A 183 -29.46 -20.61 -2.03
N GLU A 184 -30.07 -20.89 -3.18
CA GLU A 184 -31.39 -21.46 -3.29
C GLU A 184 -31.48 -22.86 -2.63
N LYS A 185 -30.48 -23.70 -2.88
CA LYS A 185 -30.40 -25.02 -2.23
C LYS A 185 -30.30 -24.91 -0.71
N ARG A 186 -29.43 -24.05 -0.20
CA ARG A 186 -29.27 -23.79 1.24
C ARG A 186 -30.57 -23.25 1.87
N ALA A 187 -31.22 -22.30 1.19
CA ALA A 187 -32.50 -21.74 1.65
C ALA A 187 -33.58 -22.84 1.75
N ASN A 188 -33.72 -23.68 0.72
CA ASN A 188 -34.69 -24.80 0.71
C ASN A 188 -34.43 -25.83 1.82
N ILE A 189 -33.13 -26.16 2.05
CA ILE A 189 -32.76 -27.09 3.13
C ILE A 189 -33.11 -26.48 4.49
N LEU A 190 -32.76 -25.20 4.72
CA LEU A 190 -33.03 -24.50 5.97
C LEU A 190 -34.52 -24.37 6.23
N GLU A 191 -35.32 -24.07 5.20
CA GLU A 191 -36.78 -24.02 5.29
C GLU A 191 -37.37 -25.38 5.64
N ALA A 192 -36.91 -26.46 5.00
CA ALA A 192 -37.35 -27.81 5.30
C ALA A 192 -36.97 -28.23 6.73
N GLN A 193 -35.80 -27.90 7.19
CA GLN A 193 -35.35 -28.14 8.57
C GLN A 193 -36.21 -27.37 9.58
N ALA A 194 -36.46 -26.07 9.34
CA ALA A 194 -37.30 -25.25 10.20
C ALA A 194 -38.75 -25.76 10.28
N LYS A 195 -39.32 -26.18 9.15
CA LYS A 195 -40.67 -26.81 9.13
C LYS A 195 -40.71 -28.10 9.94
N ARG A 196 -39.67 -28.94 9.80
CA ARG A 196 -39.56 -30.19 10.58
C ARG A 196 -39.44 -29.92 12.07
N GLU A 197 -38.56 -28.99 12.47
CA GLU A 197 -38.35 -28.65 13.88
C GLU A 197 -39.59 -28.02 14.50
N SER A 198 -40.26 -27.12 13.78
CA SER A 198 -41.52 -26.52 14.20
C SER A 198 -42.61 -27.59 14.39
N ALA A 199 -42.73 -28.56 13.48
CA ALA A 199 -43.72 -29.63 13.59
C ALA A 199 -43.46 -30.54 14.82
N ILE A 200 -42.17 -30.83 15.11
CA ILE A 200 -41.78 -31.60 16.30
C ILE A 200 -42.16 -30.85 17.58
N LEU A 201 -41.78 -29.55 17.66
CA LEU A 201 -42.07 -28.71 18.83
C LEU A 201 -43.59 -28.56 19.08
N VAL A 202 -44.38 -28.41 18.02
CA VAL A 202 -45.86 -28.37 18.14
C VAL A 202 -46.40 -29.69 18.66
N ALA A 203 -45.96 -30.83 18.11
CA ALA A 203 -46.40 -32.15 18.56
C ALA A 203 -45.98 -32.46 20.01
N GLU A 204 -44.78 -32.06 20.41
CA GLU A 204 -44.33 -32.17 21.81
C GLU A 204 -45.15 -31.28 22.74
N GLY A 205 -45.46 -30.04 22.34
CA GLY A 205 -46.33 -29.14 23.11
C GLY A 205 -47.75 -29.68 23.26
N GLU A 206 -48.33 -30.24 22.20
CA GLU A 206 -49.68 -30.89 22.26
C GLU A 206 -49.65 -32.11 23.17
N LYS A 207 -48.60 -32.94 23.09
CA LYS A 207 -48.43 -34.08 23.99
C LYS A 207 -48.36 -33.64 25.46
N GLN A 208 -47.57 -32.60 25.75
CA GLN A 208 -47.43 -32.08 27.10
C GLN A 208 -48.72 -31.47 27.64
N ALA A 209 -49.43 -30.74 26.80
CA ALA A 209 -50.73 -30.18 27.15
C ALA A 209 -51.80 -31.27 27.39
N ALA A 210 -51.74 -32.39 26.65
CA ALA A 210 -52.67 -33.54 26.88
C ALA A 210 -52.37 -34.27 28.20
N ILE A 211 -51.10 -34.43 28.57
CA ILE A 211 -50.67 -35.02 29.85
C ILE A 211 -51.14 -34.15 31.02
N LEU A 212 -50.91 -32.84 30.97
CA LEU A 212 -51.36 -31.92 32.03
C LEU A 212 -52.86 -31.77 32.20
N ARG A 213 -53.64 -32.12 31.18
CA ARG A 213 -55.12 -32.17 31.27
C ARG A 213 -55.64 -33.49 31.86
N ALA A 214 -54.86 -34.54 31.86
CA ALA A 214 -55.19 -35.85 32.33
C ALA A 214 -54.82 -36.12 33.82
N GLU A 215 -53.92 -35.25 34.37
CA GLU A 215 -53.62 -35.14 35.79
C GLU A 215 -54.65 -34.23 36.50
#